data_b8b0da3fb1997b14070552760859bf0d
#
_entry.id   b8b0da3fb1997b14070552760859bf0d
#
_cell.length_a   1.000
_cell.length_b   1.000
_cell.length_c   1.000
_cell.angle_alpha   90.00
_cell.angle_beta   90.00
_cell.angle_gamma   90.00
#
_symmetry.space_group_name_H-M   'P 1'
#
loop_
_entity.id
_entity.type
_entity.pdbx_description
1 polymer ?
#
loop_
_entity_poly.entity_id
_entity_poly.type
_entity_poly.pdbx_seq_one_letter_code
_entity_poly.pdbx_strand_id
1 'polypeptide(L)'
;MIQAGHQVLSRQISIDDRYQIRSFVSQFIADAQISVILITGGTGFYDRDITPEAVSVLFDKSIEGFGEVFRAISMTEIGMATIQSRALAGIANHTGIFCLPGSTNACKTAWEKILKDQLDATTRPCNFVEHFYA
;
A
#
# COMPACT_ATOMS: atom_id res chain seq x y z
N MET A 1 5.76 0.41 12.11
CA MET A 1 4.44 -0.23 12.29
C MET A 1 4.26 -0.89 13.65
N ILE A 2 5.11 -1.83 14.00
CA ILE A 2 4.99 -2.56 15.28
C ILE A 2 5.05 -1.61 16.48
N GLN A 3 5.94 -0.63 16.43
CA GLN A 3 6.05 0.38 17.49
C GLN A 3 4.78 1.23 17.67
N ALA A 4 3.96 1.34 16.62
CA ALA A 4 2.68 2.05 16.68
C ALA A 4 1.52 1.16 17.15
N GLY A 5 1.80 -0.07 17.59
CA GLY A 5 0.82 -0.99 18.13
C GLY A 5 0.19 -1.93 17.10
N HIS A 6 0.63 -1.90 15.85
CA HIS A 6 0.14 -2.82 14.82
C HIS A 6 0.79 -4.20 14.97
N GLN A 7 0.02 -5.23 14.66
CA GLN A 7 0.48 -6.60 14.70
C GLN A 7 0.70 -7.12 13.27
N VAL A 8 1.89 -7.66 13.01
CA VAL A 8 2.19 -8.29 11.72
C VAL A 8 1.76 -9.75 11.79
N LEU A 9 0.69 -10.09 11.07
CA LEU A 9 0.11 -11.44 11.07
C LEU A 9 0.80 -12.37 10.07
N SER A 10 1.33 -11.82 8.97
CA SER A 10 1.98 -12.63 7.93
C SER A 10 2.97 -11.79 7.15
N ARG A 11 3.99 -12.45 6.63
CA ARG A 11 4.95 -11.86 5.68
C ARG A 11 5.16 -12.85 4.56
N GLN A 12 5.19 -12.34 3.33
CA GLN A 12 5.39 -13.14 2.13
C GLN A 12 6.29 -12.42 1.15
N ILE A 13 7.20 -13.15 0.53
CA ILE A 13 8.01 -12.64 -0.57
C ILE A 13 7.50 -13.33 -1.84
N SER A 14 7.22 -12.54 -2.87
CA SER A 14 6.77 -13.04 -4.16
C SER A 14 7.77 -12.68 -5.24
N ILE A 15 7.90 -13.56 -6.22
CA ILE A 15 8.57 -13.22 -7.47
C ILE A 15 7.71 -12.19 -8.23
N ASP A 16 8.31 -11.51 -9.21
CA ASP A 16 7.61 -10.52 -10.04
C ASP A 16 6.74 -11.22 -11.09
N ASP A 17 5.73 -11.90 -10.61
CA ASP A 17 4.74 -12.62 -11.43
C ASP A 17 3.35 -12.17 -11.04
N ARG A 18 2.58 -11.76 -12.04
CA ARG A 18 1.22 -11.22 -11.85
C ARG A 18 0.31 -12.15 -11.04
N TYR A 19 0.33 -13.42 -11.37
CA TYR A 19 -0.60 -14.37 -10.76
C TYR A 19 -0.14 -14.83 -9.39
N GLN A 20 1.17 -14.92 -9.17
CA GLN A 20 1.72 -15.19 -7.83
C GLN A 20 1.37 -14.06 -6.86
N ILE A 21 1.54 -12.82 -7.29
CA ILE A 21 1.20 -11.65 -6.47
C ILE A 21 -0.31 -11.66 -6.16
N ARG A 22 -1.16 -11.87 -7.18
CA ARG A 22 -2.61 -11.94 -6.99
C ARG A 22 -3.01 -13.05 -6.02
N SER A 23 -2.35 -14.20 -6.11
CA SER A 23 -2.62 -15.32 -5.22
C SER A 23 -2.38 -14.96 -3.77
N PHE A 24 -1.23 -14.40 -3.44
CA PHE A 24 -0.92 -14.00 -2.07
C PHE A 24 -1.86 -12.89 -1.59
N VAL A 25 -2.09 -11.87 -2.39
CA VAL A 25 -2.96 -10.75 -2.02
C VAL A 25 -4.39 -11.22 -1.82
N SER A 26 -4.90 -12.07 -2.70
CA SER A 26 -6.25 -12.63 -2.57
C SER A 26 -6.43 -13.45 -1.29
N GLN A 27 -5.43 -14.23 -0.92
CA GLN A 27 -5.46 -15.00 0.33
C GLN A 27 -5.52 -14.07 1.54
N PHE A 28 -4.75 -12.99 1.54
CA PHE A 28 -4.79 -12.00 2.62
C PHE A 28 -6.11 -11.24 2.66
N ILE A 29 -6.67 -10.88 1.51
CA ILE A 29 -7.99 -10.23 1.43
C ILE A 29 -9.08 -11.13 2.02
N ALA A 30 -8.98 -12.43 1.79
CA ALA A 30 -9.96 -13.40 2.28
C ALA A 30 -9.81 -13.70 3.77
N ASP A 31 -8.68 -13.37 4.37
CA ASP A 31 -8.41 -13.61 5.78
C ASP A 31 -9.07 -12.51 6.63
N ALA A 32 -10.08 -12.91 7.41
CA ALA A 32 -10.84 -11.97 8.25
C ALA A 32 -10.00 -11.28 9.33
N GLN A 33 -8.82 -11.79 9.64
CA GLN A 33 -7.94 -11.20 10.66
C GLN A 33 -7.03 -10.10 10.09
N ILE A 34 -6.91 -10.00 8.76
CA ILE A 34 -6.04 -9.02 8.12
C ILE A 34 -6.84 -7.79 7.72
N SER A 35 -6.50 -6.64 8.30
CA SER A 35 -7.14 -5.36 8.01
C SER A 35 -6.35 -4.53 7.01
N VAL A 36 -5.04 -4.72 6.90
CA VAL A 36 -4.17 -3.92 6.03
C VAL A 36 -3.10 -4.83 5.41
N ILE A 37 -2.87 -4.61 4.12
CA ILE A 37 -1.79 -5.25 3.36
C ILE A 37 -0.85 -4.15 2.86
N LEU A 38 0.44 -4.27 3.19
CA LEU A 38 1.48 -3.41 2.64
C LEU A 38 2.33 -4.21 1.66
N ILE A 39 2.45 -3.70 0.45
CA ILE A 39 3.25 -4.32 -0.61
C ILE A 39 4.37 -3.36 -0.98
N THR A 40 5.60 -3.82 -1.04
CA THR A 40 6.73 -2.99 -1.45
C THR A 40 7.39 -3.58 -2.69
N GLY A 41 7.72 -2.70 -3.64
CA GLY A 41 8.39 -3.07 -4.88
C GLY A 41 7.45 -3.24 -6.07
N GLY A 42 8.02 -3.28 -7.24
CA GLY A 42 7.31 -3.55 -8.50
C GLY A 42 6.41 -2.41 -8.98
N THR A 43 6.63 -1.17 -8.53
CA THR A 43 5.78 -0.02 -8.88
C THR A 43 6.42 0.93 -9.90
N GLY A 44 7.57 0.59 -10.48
CA GLY A 44 8.22 1.39 -11.51
C GLY A 44 7.72 1.07 -12.93
N PHE A 45 8.58 1.30 -13.92
CA PHE A 45 8.24 1.15 -15.34
C PHE A 45 9.04 0.07 -16.07
N TYR A 46 9.88 -0.70 -15.36
CA TYR A 46 10.52 -1.86 -15.97
C TYR A 46 9.51 -2.97 -16.23
N ASP A 47 9.79 -3.86 -17.16
CA ASP A 47 8.87 -4.95 -17.51
C ASP A 47 8.48 -5.82 -16.32
N ARG A 48 9.39 -5.99 -15.35
CA ARG A 48 9.14 -6.73 -14.12
C ARG A 48 8.27 -5.97 -13.12
N ASP A 49 8.09 -4.65 -13.31
CA ASP A 49 7.30 -3.81 -12.41
C ASP A 49 5.83 -3.95 -12.77
N ILE A 50 5.18 -4.97 -12.19
CA ILE A 50 3.79 -5.34 -12.53
C ILE A 50 2.87 -5.31 -11.31
N THR A 51 3.33 -4.79 -10.16
CA THR A 51 2.51 -4.74 -8.95
C THR A 51 1.20 -3.98 -9.16
N PRO A 52 1.19 -2.78 -9.77
CA PRO A 52 -0.08 -2.07 -10.03
C PRO A 52 -1.06 -2.89 -10.86
N GLU A 53 -0.58 -3.51 -11.93
CA GLU A 53 -1.42 -4.34 -12.82
C GLU A 53 -1.92 -5.60 -12.12
N ALA A 54 -1.08 -6.20 -11.27
CA ALA A 54 -1.45 -7.41 -10.55
C ALA A 54 -2.54 -7.14 -9.51
N VAL A 55 -2.43 -6.02 -8.78
CA VAL A 55 -3.19 -5.77 -7.56
C VAL A 55 -4.44 -4.94 -7.79
N SER A 56 -4.38 -3.95 -8.70
CA SER A 56 -5.50 -3.02 -8.91
C SER A 56 -6.80 -3.70 -9.31
N VAL A 57 -6.74 -4.81 -10.01
CA VAL A 57 -7.92 -5.58 -10.42
C VAL A 57 -8.67 -6.20 -9.24
N LEU A 58 -8.02 -6.29 -8.07
CA LEU A 58 -8.62 -6.85 -6.86
C LEU A 58 -9.34 -5.80 -6.02
N PHE A 59 -9.20 -4.52 -6.33
CA PHE A 59 -9.80 -3.45 -5.55
C PHE A 59 -11.32 -3.38 -5.78
N ASP A 60 -12.07 -3.29 -4.68
CA ASP A 60 -13.48 -2.89 -4.72
C ASP A 60 -13.59 -1.38 -4.91
N LYS A 61 -12.70 -0.63 -4.27
CA LYS A 61 -12.58 0.84 -4.39
C LYS A 61 -11.11 1.23 -4.43
N SER A 62 -10.77 2.12 -5.36
CA SER A 62 -9.42 2.70 -5.40
C SER A 62 -9.32 3.87 -4.41
N ILE A 63 -8.19 3.97 -3.71
CA ILE A 63 -7.85 5.12 -2.89
C ILE A 63 -6.88 5.99 -3.70
N GLU A 64 -7.43 6.74 -4.64
CA GLU A 64 -6.61 7.54 -5.56
C GLU A 64 -5.81 8.61 -4.83
N GLY A 65 -6.35 9.17 -3.76
CA GLY A 65 -5.68 10.17 -2.95
C GLY A 65 -4.37 9.70 -2.35
N PHE A 66 -4.21 8.40 -2.10
CA PHE A 66 -2.95 7.91 -1.57
C PHE A 66 -1.79 8.18 -2.54
N GLY A 67 -1.94 7.76 -3.79
CA GLY A 67 -0.89 7.97 -4.80
C GLY A 67 -0.63 9.45 -5.07
N GLU A 68 -1.68 10.26 -5.11
CA GLU A 68 -1.57 11.70 -5.30
C GLU A 68 -0.76 12.36 -4.18
N VAL A 69 -1.10 12.07 -2.93
CA VAL A 69 -0.41 12.63 -1.76
C VAL A 69 1.01 12.09 -1.65
N PHE A 70 1.20 10.79 -1.87
CA PHE A 70 2.53 10.18 -1.83
C PHE A 70 3.47 10.85 -2.84
N ARG A 71 3.03 11.01 -4.09
CA ARG A 71 3.85 11.63 -5.13
C ARG A 71 4.09 13.12 -4.85
N ALA A 72 3.12 13.82 -4.29
CA ALA A 72 3.30 15.23 -3.90
C ALA A 72 4.38 15.37 -2.82
N ILE A 73 4.37 14.51 -1.81
CA ILE A 73 5.39 14.51 -0.74
C ILE A 73 6.75 14.08 -1.31
N SER A 74 6.78 13.03 -2.10
CA SER A 74 7.99 12.51 -2.73
C SER A 74 8.66 13.55 -3.63
N MET A 75 7.86 14.41 -4.27
CA MET A 75 8.36 15.52 -5.10
C MET A 75 9.31 16.43 -4.31
N THR A 76 9.03 16.65 -3.03
CA THR A 76 9.90 17.47 -2.16
C THR A 76 11.23 16.79 -1.84
N GLU A 77 11.30 15.47 -1.96
CA GLU A 77 12.49 14.69 -1.61
C GLU A 77 13.35 14.36 -2.83
N ILE A 78 12.72 13.92 -3.93
CA ILE A 78 13.41 13.45 -5.12
C ILE A 78 13.09 14.25 -6.39
N GLY A 79 12.29 15.32 -6.28
CA GLY A 79 11.94 16.17 -7.41
C GLY A 79 11.11 15.43 -8.47
N MET A 80 11.35 15.76 -9.74
CA MET A 80 10.57 15.24 -10.86
C MET A 80 10.69 13.71 -11.05
N ALA A 81 11.68 13.07 -10.45
CA ALA A 81 11.80 11.61 -10.51
C ALA A 81 10.55 10.89 -9.93
N THR A 82 9.76 11.60 -9.11
CA THR A 82 8.51 11.05 -8.55
C THR A 82 7.51 10.63 -9.63
N ILE A 83 7.59 11.17 -10.85
CA ILE A 83 6.68 10.77 -11.94
C ILE A 83 6.85 9.30 -12.33
N GLN A 84 7.97 8.67 -11.96
CA GLN A 84 8.20 7.25 -12.22
C GLN A 84 7.62 6.34 -11.13
N SER A 85 7.05 6.90 -10.08
CA SER A 85 6.41 6.10 -9.03
C SER A 85 4.94 5.85 -9.38
N ARG A 86 4.56 4.58 -9.44
CA ARG A 86 3.17 4.17 -9.63
C ARG A 86 2.57 3.62 -8.33
N ALA A 87 2.99 4.16 -7.19
CA ALA A 87 2.41 3.84 -5.90
C ALA A 87 0.90 4.05 -5.94
N LEU A 88 0.15 3.11 -5.36
CA LEU A 88 -1.30 3.12 -5.39
C LEU A 88 -1.87 2.42 -4.17
N ALA A 89 -3.15 2.63 -3.92
CA ALA A 89 -3.86 1.96 -2.84
C ALA A 89 -5.32 1.71 -3.21
N GLY A 90 -5.91 0.78 -2.51
CA GLY A 90 -7.32 0.45 -2.66
C GLY A 90 -7.86 -0.29 -1.45
N ILE A 91 -9.16 -0.55 -1.49
CA ILE A 91 -9.87 -1.34 -0.49
C ILE A 91 -10.49 -2.54 -1.18
N ALA A 92 -10.33 -3.72 -0.60
CA ALA A 92 -11.00 -4.93 -1.04
C ALA A 92 -11.46 -5.71 0.19
N ASN A 93 -12.72 -6.07 0.25
CA ASN A 93 -13.30 -6.81 1.38
C ASN A 93 -12.97 -6.16 2.74
N HIS A 94 -13.07 -4.84 2.82
CA HIS A 94 -12.72 -4.04 4.00
C HIS A 94 -11.24 -4.12 4.43
N THR A 95 -10.38 -4.63 3.56
CA THR A 95 -8.94 -4.65 3.77
C THR A 95 -8.29 -3.53 2.96
N GLY A 96 -7.50 -2.69 3.61
CA GLY A 96 -6.72 -1.66 2.94
C GLY A 96 -5.47 -2.25 2.31
N ILE A 97 -5.21 -1.91 1.05
CA ILE A 97 -4.07 -2.43 0.30
C ILE A 97 -3.25 -1.24 -0.19
N PHE A 98 -1.99 -1.16 0.22
CA PHE A 98 -1.10 -0.06 -0.13
C PHE A 98 0.13 -0.60 -0.82
N CYS A 99 0.35 -0.16 -2.06
CA CYS A 99 1.49 -0.58 -2.88
C CYS A 99 2.53 0.53 -2.91
N LEU A 100 3.70 0.26 -2.37
CA LEU A 100 4.78 1.22 -2.16
C LEU A 100 5.98 0.89 -3.05
N PRO A 101 6.78 1.90 -3.43
CA PRO A 101 8.07 1.63 -4.08
C PRO A 101 8.97 0.76 -3.22
N GLY A 102 9.92 0.08 -3.87
CA GLY A 102 10.82 -0.85 -3.19
C GLY A 102 11.92 -0.21 -2.35
N SER A 103 12.18 1.10 -2.50
CA SER A 103 13.25 1.74 -1.74
C SER A 103 12.88 1.91 -0.27
N THR A 104 13.86 1.75 0.61
CA THR A 104 13.70 1.96 2.05
C THR A 104 13.20 3.36 2.37
N ASN A 105 13.76 4.36 1.67
CA ASN A 105 13.38 5.76 1.91
C ASN A 105 11.93 6.04 1.52
N ALA A 106 11.46 5.48 0.40
CA ALA A 106 10.07 5.63 -0.04
C ALA A 106 9.10 4.98 0.96
N CYS A 107 9.42 3.80 1.46
CA CYS A 107 8.61 3.12 2.47
C CYS A 107 8.55 3.92 3.76
N LYS A 108 9.67 4.49 4.18
CA LYS A 108 9.74 5.35 5.36
C LYS A 108 8.89 6.60 5.20
N THR A 109 8.96 7.26 4.07
CA THR A 109 8.15 8.43 3.74
C THR A 109 6.66 8.08 3.78
N ALA A 110 6.25 7.00 3.12
CA ALA A 110 4.86 6.57 3.10
C ALA A 110 4.34 6.29 4.51
N TRP A 111 5.13 5.61 5.33
CA TRP A 111 4.74 5.31 6.70
C TRP A 111 4.66 6.55 7.57
N GLU A 112 5.73 7.31 7.68
CA GLU A 112 5.82 8.42 8.62
C GLU A 112 4.90 9.58 8.27
N LYS A 113 4.67 9.84 6.99
CA LYS A 113 3.95 11.03 6.54
C LYS A 113 2.51 10.77 6.13
N ILE A 114 2.11 9.53 5.92
CA ILE A 114 0.76 9.19 5.48
C ILE A 114 0.13 8.10 6.33
N LEU A 115 0.70 6.89 6.29
CA LEU A 115 0.03 5.70 6.81
C LEU A 115 -0.07 5.69 8.33
N LYS A 116 0.96 6.15 9.01
CA LYS A 116 0.97 6.21 10.47
C LYS A 116 -0.27 6.91 11.02
N ASP A 117 -0.65 8.03 10.41
CA ASP A 117 -1.82 8.81 10.85
C ASP A 117 -3.12 8.22 10.30
N GLN A 118 -3.14 7.80 9.04
CA GLN A 118 -4.34 7.25 8.42
C GLN A 118 -4.75 5.88 8.97
N LEU A 119 -3.81 5.16 9.57
CA LEU A 119 -4.08 3.89 10.23
C LEU A 119 -4.22 4.03 11.77
N ASP A 120 -4.42 5.24 12.24
CA ASP A 120 -4.64 5.58 13.65
C ASP A 120 -6.06 6.14 13.81
N ALA A 121 -6.88 5.43 14.60
CA ALA A 121 -8.28 5.78 14.82
C ALA A 121 -8.46 7.14 15.52
N THR A 122 -7.40 7.69 16.13
CA THR A 122 -7.45 8.98 16.82
C THR A 122 -7.18 10.17 15.91
N THR A 123 -6.71 9.93 14.68
CA THR A 123 -6.38 10.99 13.73
C THR A 123 -7.63 11.74 13.26
N ARG A 124 -7.60 13.05 13.31
CA ARG A 124 -8.67 13.94 12.91
C ARG A 124 -8.24 14.80 11.72
N PRO A 125 -9.16 15.22 10.82
CA PRO A 125 -10.62 15.07 10.91
C PRO A 125 -11.13 13.68 10.56
N CYS A 126 -10.34 12.85 9.85
CA CYS A 126 -10.74 11.48 9.49
C CYS A 126 -9.52 10.58 9.30
N ASN A 127 -9.76 9.30 9.31
CA ASN A 127 -8.77 8.28 9.06
C ASN A 127 -9.45 7.08 8.38
N PHE A 128 -8.65 6.09 7.94
CA PHE A 128 -9.19 4.92 7.25
C PHE A 128 -9.58 3.75 8.15
N VAL A 129 -9.31 3.82 9.45
CA VAL A 129 -9.53 2.68 10.36
C VAL A 129 -10.98 2.21 10.33
N GLU A 130 -11.94 3.13 10.25
CA GLU A 130 -13.37 2.79 10.21
C GLU A 130 -13.77 2.00 8.95
N HIS A 131 -12.94 2.04 7.91
CA HIS A 131 -13.18 1.34 6.64
C HIS A 131 -12.45 0.01 6.56
N PHE A 132 -11.48 -0.24 7.45
CA PHE A 132 -10.62 -1.42 7.45
C PHE A 132 -10.90 -2.27 8.68
N TYR A 133 -11.78 -3.23 8.53
CA TYR A 133 -12.09 -4.15 9.62
C TYR A 133 -12.18 -5.58 9.12
N ALA A 134 -11.77 -6.45 9.95
CA ALA A 134 -11.83 -7.87 9.69
C ALA A 134 -13.18 -8.47 10.15
#